data_5972c0ed1a4558966df799e50c25a9fd
#
_entry.id   5972c0ed1a4558966df799e50c25a9fd
#
_cell.length_a   1.000
_cell.length_b   1.000
_cell.length_c   1.000
_cell.angle_alpha   90.00
_cell.angle_beta   90.00
_cell.angle_gamma   90.00
#
_symmetry.space_group_name_H-M   'P 1'
#
loop_
_entity.id
_entity.type
_entity.pdbx_description
1 polymer ?
#
loop_
_entity_poly.entity_id
_entity_poly.type
_entity_poly.pdbx_seq_one_letter_code
_entity_poly.pdbx_strand_id
1 'polypeptide(L)'
;MITTQTEHKCVLDSCRQLEHEGFEVTYLPVGTNGRVDVEQFKDAIKPTTALASVMTVNNEIGVIQPIKELGQICRKNKVFLHTDAAQAVGKIPMDVDDMKIDLMSISGHKIYGPKGTLLFP
;
A
#
# COMPACT_ATOMS: atom_id res chain seq x y z
N MET A 1 0.09 5.66 11.19
CA MET A 1 -0.26 4.97 9.93
C MET A 1 0.23 3.52 9.96
N ILE A 2 -0.26 2.67 9.04
CA ILE A 2 0.18 1.27 8.90
C ILE A 2 0.81 1.09 7.53
N THR A 3 1.91 0.35 7.46
CA THR A 3 2.58 -0.05 6.21
C THR A 3 3.19 -1.45 6.35
N THR A 4 3.79 -2.00 5.29
CA THR A 4 4.49 -3.28 5.36
C THR A 4 6.01 -3.10 5.34
N GLN A 5 6.74 -4.10 5.83
CA GLN A 5 8.21 -4.09 5.80
C GLN A 5 8.78 -4.26 4.39
N THR A 6 7.98 -4.73 3.44
CA THR A 6 8.37 -5.03 2.07
C THR A 6 7.95 -3.97 1.05
N GLU A 7 7.61 -2.78 1.51
CA GLU A 7 7.31 -1.64 0.63
C GLU A 7 8.55 -1.21 -0.19
N HIS A 8 8.30 -0.53 -1.31
CA HIS A 8 9.37 0.14 -2.02
C HIS A 8 10.08 1.16 -1.13
N LYS A 9 11.40 1.33 -1.31
CA LYS A 9 12.24 2.22 -0.49
C LYS A 9 11.65 3.63 -0.35
N CYS A 10 11.09 4.21 -1.40
CA CYS A 10 10.51 5.55 -1.32
C CYS A 10 9.35 5.65 -0.31
N VAL A 11 8.52 4.61 -0.18
CA VAL A 11 7.44 4.56 0.81
C VAL A 11 8.04 4.43 2.22
N LEU A 12 9.03 3.54 2.40
CA LEU A 12 9.69 3.36 3.70
C LEU A 12 10.41 4.63 4.15
N ASP A 13 11.08 5.34 3.25
CA ASP A 13 11.76 6.61 3.57
C ASP A 13 10.74 7.71 3.93
N SER A 14 9.60 7.78 3.23
CA SER A 14 8.50 8.69 3.59
C SER A 14 7.91 8.37 4.96
N CYS A 15 7.76 7.08 5.27
CA CYS A 15 7.29 6.64 6.59
C CYS A 15 8.26 7.06 7.72
N ARG A 16 9.57 6.90 7.50
CA ARG A 16 10.59 7.35 8.46
C ARG A 16 10.56 8.86 8.67
N GLN A 17 10.34 9.63 7.59
CA GLN A 17 10.19 11.08 7.71
C GLN A 17 8.96 11.44 8.57
N LEU A 18 7.83 10.76 8.38
CA LEU A 18 6.65 10.95 9.22
C LEU A 18 6.92 10.62 10.70
N GLU A 19 7.70 9.57 10.99
CA GLU A 19 8.11 9.26 12.37
C GLU A 19 8.94 10.39 12.98
N HIS A 20 9.86 11.00 12.22
CA HIS A 20 10.62 12.17 12.67
C HIS A 20 9.72 13.40 12.95
N GLU A 21 8.61 13.51 12.26
CA GLU A 21 7.59 14.54 12.46
C GLU A 21 6.61 14.21 13.62
N GLY A 22 6.78 13.07 14.28
CA GLY A 22 6.00 12.67 15.46
C GLY A 22 4.78 11.80 15.16
N PHE A 23 4.61 11.33 13.93
CA PHE A 23 3.54 10.38 13.59
C PHE A 23 3.92 8.95 13.97
N GLU A 24 2.96 8.19 14.47
CA GLU A 24 3.14 6.77 14.75
C GLU A 24 3.01 5.96 13.46
N VAL A 25 4.02 5.14 13.13
CA VAL A 25 4.03 4.23 11.99
C VAL A 25 4.18 2.79 12.49
N THR A 26 3.30 1.91 12.03
CA THR A 26 3.36 0.47 12.29
C THR A 26 3.82 -0.25 11.01
N TYR A 27 4.93 -0.96 11.08
CA TYR A 27 5.47 -1.76 9.99
C TYR A 27 5.08 -3.22 10.18
N LEU A 28 4.16 -3.73 9.39
CA LEU A 28 3.73 -5.12 9.47
C LEU A 28 4.74 -6.05 8.79
N PRO A 29 5.08 -7.17 9.40
CA PRO A 29 5.85 -8.20 8.75
C PRO A 29 5.00 -8.89 7.67
N VAL A 30 5.68 -9.56 6.75
CA VAL A 30 5.05 -10.46 5.78
C VAL A 30 5.37 -11.91 6.14
N GLY A 31 4.49 -12.82 5.78
CA GLY A 31 4.71 -14.25 5.95
C GLY A 31 5.83 -14.78 5.04
N THR A 32 6.16 -16.06 5.17
CA THR A 32 7.17 -16.73 4.33
C THR A 32 6.81 -16.74 2.84
N ASN A 33 5.53 -16.55 2.51
CA ASN A 33 5.03 -16.37 1.16
C ASN A 33 5.10 -14.92 0.66
N GLY A 34 5.66 -14.00 1.43
CA GLY A 34 5.79 -12.58 1.12
C GLY A 34 4.49 -11.77 1.25
N ARG A 35 3.39 -12.35 1.71
CA ARG A 35 2.10 -11.66 1.88
C ARG A 35 1.90 -11.17 3.30
N VAL A 36 1.24 -10.02 3.43
CA VAL A 36 0.76 -9.54 4.71
C VAL A 36 -0.40 -10.42 5.20
N ASP A 37 -0.40 -10.71 6.49
CA ASP A 37 -1.52 -11.41 7.13
C ASP A 37 -2.68 -10.43 7.36
N VAL A 38 -3.88 -10.80 6.85
CA VAL A 38 -5.07 -9.94 6.89
C VAL A 38 -5.59 -9.72 8.30
N GLU A 39 -5.55 -10.75 9.16
CA GLU A 39 -5.98 -10.61 10.56
C GLU A 39 -4.98 -9.78 11.35
N GLN A 40 -3.68 -9.99 11.14
CA GLN A 40 -2.64 -9.15 11.75
C GLN A 40 -2.76 -7.68 11.33
N PHE A 41 -3.08 -7.42 10.06
CA PHE A 41 -3.36 -6.06 9.57
C PHE A 41 -4.56 -5.44 10.28
N LYS A 42 -5.65 -6.19 10.41
CA LYS A 42 -6.87 -5.75 11.09
C LYS A 42 -6.60 -5.41 12.57
N ASP A 43 -5.85 -6.26 13.27
CA ASP A 43 -5.52 -6.08 14.69
C ASP A 43 -4.56 -4.89 14.93
N ALA A 44 -3.80 -4.49 13.92
CA ALA A 44 -2.91 -3.33 13.98
C ALA A 44 -3.64 -1.98 13.87
N ILE A 45 -4.91 -1.98 13.45
CA ILE A 45 -5.69 -0.74 13.32
C ILE A 45 -6.06 -0.20 14.71
N LYS A 46 -5.65 1.03 14.97
CA LYS A 46 -5.96 1.78 16.19
C LYS A 46 -6.98 2.89 15.88
N PRO A 47 -7.68 3.42 16.88
CA PRO A 47 -8.58 4.57 16.69
C PRO A 47 -7.89 5.81 16.10
N THR A 48 -6.57 5.92 16.25
CA THR A 48 -5.73 6.99 15.69
C THR A 48 -5.17 6.67 14.30
N THR A 49 -5.44 5.50 13.74
CA THR A 49 -4.95 5.11 12.41
C THR A 49 -5.75 5.84 11.34
N ALA A 50 -5.11 6.74 10.61
CA ALA A 50 -5.74 7.50 9.53
C ALA A 50 -5.47 6.91 8.13
N LEU A 51 -4.30 6.28 7.93
CA LEU A 51 -3.83 5.82 6.63
C LEU A 51 -3.17 4.44 6.74
N ALA A 52 -3.46 3.58 5.79
CA ALA A 52 -2.69 2.38 5.50
C ALA A 52 -2.07 2.49 4.11
N SER A 53 -0.80 2.11 3.96
CA SER A 53 -0.10 2.09 2.68
C SER A 53 0.50 0.71 2.46
N VAL A 54 -0.01 0.00 1.46
CA VAL A 54 0.43 -1.37 1.11
C VAL A 54 0.56 -1.48 -0.41
N MET A 55 1.75 -1.81 -0.90
CA MET A 55 1.97 -1.98 -2.33
C MET A 55 1.18 -3.17 -2.88
N THR A 56 0.64 -3.03 -4.10
CA THR A 56 -0.14 -4.11 -4.72
C THR A 56 0.74 -5.28 -5.15
N VAL A 57 1.85 -5.01 -5.82
CA VAL A 57 2.79 -6.02 -6.31
C VAL A 57 4.21 -5.62 -5.91
N ASN A 58 4.89 -6.49 -5.19
CA ASN A 58 6.27 -6.24 -4.79
C ASN A 58 7.22 -6.26 -6.01
N ASN A 59 8.07 -5.25 -6.11
CA ASN A 59 8.98 -5.07 -7.25
C ASN A 59 10.16 -6.06 -7.29
N GLU A 60 10.49 -6.72 -6.19
CA GLU A 60 11.62 -7.64 -6.10
C GLU A 60 11.17 -9.10 -6.18
N ILE A 61 10.12 -9.47 -5.45
CA ILE A 61 9.67 -10.86 -5.31
C ILE A 61 8.37 -11.16 -6.08
N GLY A 62 7.74 -10.15 -6.69
CA GLY A 62 6.55 -10.33 -7.53
C GLY A 62 5.28 -10.76 -6.80
N VAL A 63 5.26 -10.70 -5.47
CA VAL A 63 4.11 -11.11 -4.66
C VAL A 63 2.99 -10.11 -4.78
N ILE A 64 1.77 -10.60 -5.00
CA ILE A 64 0.54 -9.81 -5.04
C ILE A 64 -0.07 -9.78 -3.64
N GLN A 65 -0.27 -8.60 -3.08
CA GLN A 65 -0.85 -8.40 -1.76
C GLN A 65 -2.40 -8.46 -1.82
N PRO A 66 -3.09 -8.83 -0.72
CA PRO A 66 -4.55 -8.96 -0.65
C PRO A 66 -5.25 -7.61 -0.53
N ILE A 67 -5.03 -6.70 -1.49
CA ILE A 67 -5.47 -5.29 -1.43
C ILE A 67 -6.97 -5.16 -1.24
N LYS A 68 -7.77 -6.01 -1.89
CA LYS A 68 -9.23 -5.97 -1.77
C LYS A 68 -9.71 -6.25 -0.34
N GLU A 69 -9.15 -7.25 0.31
CA GLU A 69 -9.46 -7.60 1.70
C GLU A 69 -9.02 -6.49 2.65
N LEU A 70 -7.82 -5.94 2.44
CA LEU A 70 -7.30 -4.81 3.23
C LEU A 70 -8.18 -3.57 3.04
N GLY A 71 -8.62 -3.29 1.81
CA GLY A 71 -9.51 -2.17 1.50
C GLY A 71 -10.87 -2.28 2.20
N GLN A 72 -11.44 -3.48 2.27
CA GLN A 72 -12.68 -3.71 3.01
C GLN A 72 -12.50 -3.43 4.51
N ILE A 73 -11.38 -3.84 5.09
CA ILE A 73 -11.04 -3.58 6.49
C ILE A 73 -10.84 -2.08 6.71
N CYS A 74 -10.07 -1.41 5.87
CA CYS A 74 -9.85 0.04 5.93
C CYS A 74 -11.17 0.80 5.88
N ARG A 75 -12.05 0.48 4.93
CA ARG A 75 -13.36 1.12 4.77
C ARG A 75 -14.24 0.99 6.03
N LYS A 76 -14.27 -0.21 6.65
CA LYS A 76 -15.03 -0.45 7.88
C LYS A 76 -14.51 0.37 9.06
N ASN A 77 -13.22 0.65 9.11
CA ASN A 77 -12.55 1.37 10.19
C ASN A 77 -12.32 2.86 9.88
N LYS A 78 -12.83 3.37 8.75
CA LYS A 78 -12.65 4.76 8.30
C LYS A 78 -11.17 5.15 8.15
N VAL A 79 -10.35 4.21 7.73
CA VAL A 79 -8.93 4.38 7.39
C VAL A 79 -8.82 4.54 5.89
N PHE A 80 -8.03 5.49 5.40
CA PHE A 80 -7.71 5.60 3.97
C PHE A 80 -6.74 4.49 3.56
N LEU A 81 -6.99 3.86 2.40
CA LEU A 81 -6.06 2.91 1.80
C LEU A 81 -5.32 3.57 0.63
N HIS A 82 -4.00 3.67 0.78
CA HIS A 82 -3.07 3.96 -0.31
C HIS A 82 -2.43 2.65 -0.80
N THR A 83 -2.24 2.53 -2.11
CA THR A 83 -1.43 1.46 -2.68
C THR A 83 -0.39 2.00 -3.67
N ASP A 84 0.84 1.52 -3.57
CA ASP A 84 1.81 1.65 -4.66
C ASP A 84 1.49 0.57 -5.70
N ALA A 85 0.94 1.01 -6.82
CA ALA A 85 0.54 0.16 -7.95
C ALA A 85 1.52 0.29 -9.14
N ALA A 86 2.72 0.82 -8.93
CA ALA A 86 3.72 1.02 -9.99
C ALA A 86 4.10 -0.28 -10.72
N GLN A 87 4.00 -1.43 -10.07
CA GLN A 87 4.24 -2.75 -10.68
C GLN A 87 2.96 -3.47 -11.09
N ALA A 88 1.78 -2.99 -10.70
CA ALA A 88 0.49 -3.66 -10.89
C ALA A 88 -0.27 -3.15 -12.12
N VAL A 89 -0.37 -1.83 -12.27
CA VAL A 89 -1.15 -1.20 -13.34
C VAL A 89 -0.62 -1.63 -14.71
N GLY A 90 -1.56 -2.04 -15.57
CA GLY A 90 -1.26 -2.56 -16.91
C GLY A 90 -0.75 -4.01 -16.95
N LYS A 91 -0.54 -4.67 -15.80
CA LYS A 91 -0.06 -6.07 -15.72
C LYS A 91 -1.08 -7.01 -15.07
N ILE A 92 -1.84 -6.49 -14.11
CA ILE A 92 -2.96 -7.22 -13.49
C ILE A 92 -4.21 -6.33 -13.49
N PRO A 93 -5.42 -6.93 -13.44
CA PRO A 93 -6.65 -6.14 -13.31
C PRO A 93 -6.65 -5.34 -12.00
N MET A 94 -6.93 -4.03 -12.12
CA MET A 94 -7.04 -3.11 -11.00
C MET A 94 -8.38 -2.37 -11.11
N ASP A 95 -9.20 -2.46 -10.09
CA ASP A 95 -10.46 -1.74 -9.96
C ASP A 95 -10.47 -1.05 -8.58
N VAL A 96 -10.31 0.26 -8.59
CA VAL A 96 -10.17 1.05 -7.35
C VAL A 96 -11.45 1.04 -6.51
N ASP A 97 -12.61 0.97 -7.15
CA ASP A 97 -13.90 0.92 -6.45
C ASP A 97 -14.15 -0.45 -5.81
N ASP A 98 -13.88 -1.53 -6.56
CA ASP A 98 -14.02 -2.90 -6.04
C ASP A 98 -13.00 -3.19 -4.92
N MET A 99 -11.77 -2.73 -5.09
CA MET A 99 -10.68 -2.89 -4.13
C MET A 99 -10.73 -1.90 -2.95
N LYS A 100 -11.62 -0.90 -3.00
CA LYS A 100 -11.77 0.15 -1.98
C LYS A 100 -10.48 0.95 -1.75
N ILE A 101 -9.76 1.24 -2.84
CA ILE A 101 -8.54 2.04 -2.83
C ILE A 101 -8.94 3.52 -2.82
N ASP A 102 -8.39 4.31 -1.90
CA ASP A 102 -8.63 5.75 -1.82
C ASP A 102 -7.54 6.55 -2.54
N LEU A 103 -6.30 6.05 -2.51
CA LEU A 103 -5.12 6.68 -3.11
C LEU A 103 -4.28 5.62 -3.83
N MET A 104 -3.80 5.92 -5.02
CA MET A 104 -2.98 4.98 -5.80
C MET A 104 -1.83 5.71 -6.48
N SER A 105 -0.61 5.23 -6.26
CA SER A 105 0.59 5.71 -6.95
C SER A 105 0.86 4.87 -8.19
N ILE A 106 1.03 5.52 -9.34
CA ILE A 106 1.32 4.89 -10.62
C ILE A 106 2.56 5.55 -11.22
N SER A 107 3.48 4.74 -11.74
CA SER A 107 4.68 5.23 -12.41
C SER A 107 4.51 5.14 -13.93
N GLY A 108 4.43 6.29 -14.60
CA GLY A 108 4.15 6.37 -16.05
C GLY A 108 5.15 5.60 -16.91
N HIS A 109 6.46 5.65 -16.58
CA HIS A 109 7.48 4.95 -17.37
C HIS A 109 7.38 3.41 -17.31
N LYS A 110 6.65 2.85 -16.35
CA LYS A 110 6.43 1.40 -16.23
C LYS A 110 5.25 0.89 -17.04
N ILE A 111 4.48 1.81 -17.62
CA ILE A 111 3.36 1.54 -18.54
C ILE A 111 3.60 2.22 -19.89
N TYR A 112 4.87 2.27 -20.35
CA TYR A 112 5.29 2.86 -21.63
C TYR A 112 5.04 4.36 -21.76
N GLY A 113 4.78 5.08 -20.67
CA GLY A 113 4.68 6.53 -20.62
C GLY A 113 6.05 7.22 -20.48
N PRO A 114 6.10 8.55 -20.57
CA PRO A 114 7.33 9.33 -20.39
C PRO A 114 7.86 9.19 -18.96
N LYS A 115 9.19 9.28 -18.81
CA LYS A 115 9.84 9.29 -17.50
C LYS A 115 9.43 10.53 -16.71
N GLY A 116 9.29 10.37 -15.40
CA GLY A 116 8.93 11.46 -14.48
C GLY A 116 7.44 11.76 -14.39
N THR A 117 6.58 11.00 -15.08
CA THR A 117 5.12 11.12 -14.96
C THR A 117 4.62 10.23 -13.82
N LEU A 118 3.96 10.84 -12.84
CA LEU A 118 3.21 10.18 -11.78
C LEU A 118 1.73 10.51 -11.96
N LEU A 119 0.87 9.51 -11.76
CA LEU A 119 -0.57 9.67 -11.79
C LEU A 119 -1.13 9.28 -10.42
N PHE A 120 -2.01 10.12 -9.90
CA PHE A 120 -2.80 9.85 -8.69
C PHE A 120 -4.27 9.92 -9.10
N PRO A 121 -5.10 8.96 -8.72
CA PRO A 121 -6.53 8.99 -8.95
C PRO A 121 -7.23 10.08 -8.15
#